data_e7a407cc16d7c2ed09197018ffe62293
#
_entry.id   e7a407cc16d7c2ed09197018ffe62293
#
_cell.length_a   1.000
_cell.length_b   1.000
_cell.length_c   1.000
_cell.angle_alpha   90.00
_cell.angle_beta   90.00
_cell.angle_gamma   90.00
#
_symmetry.space_group_name_H-M   'P 1'
#
loop_
_entity.id
_entity.type
_entity.pdbx_description
1 polymer ?
#
loop_
_entity_poly.entity_id
_entity_poly.type
_entity_poly.pdbx_seq_one_letter_code
_entity_poly.pdbx_strand_id
1 'polypeptide(L)'
;MQETLNRSNSNYDIYSGRIEVKQLISDKHSINYGGEWSLMEGKGRTESSADMLGTTEYKNHDTKTAAYLQYQGKAGKWSWWAGIRYEHLTSRYTNLSEESPDNMERHYDQWFPSFGITLNEPSWHHSLSFRTTTARPSFSQLSGNIYYISRFQYQISNPKLQPVNTYRLTYSVQWKDFMGMLRYTRIDHSIMYVHEVPEDKPVRYVSTFMNFNKMQKYMAYLNWGHVFGCWRPNVNASITYQRFSVNDHRELISYNGATWNASFDNYFTLPNDYQLSLSYSFDNGGQVGKTKFSPTQNWSLGANKSWMDGRLQVAFSANDLFHQQLFKERTHEHAVDFSQTEDYKLWSYKLTVTWKFNKRKGRYNGMNSAEDELNRL
;
A
#
# COMPACT_ATOMS: atom_id res chain seq x y z
N MET A 1 26.02 -29.25 7.88
CA MET A 1 24.99 -28.27 7.56
C MET A 1 23.96 -28.99 6.72
N GLN A 2 22.72 -29.09 7.16
CA GLN A 2 21.67 -29.74 6.37
C GLN A 2 21.14 -28.66 5.41
N GLU A 3 21.31 -28.85 4.12
CA GLU A 3 20.83 -27.95 3.09
C GLU A 3 19.34 -28.23 2.87
N THR A 4 18.50 -27.22 2.97
CA THR A 4 17.06 -27.34 2.71
C THR A 4 16.75 -26.64 1.39
N LEU A 5 16.22 -27.40 0.44
CA LEU A 5 15.81 -26.90 -0.86
C LEU A 5 14.28 -26.80 -0.89
N ASN A 6 13.76 -25.60 -1.17
CA ASN A 6 12.34 -25.37 -1.46
C ASN A 6 12.19 -24.99 -2.93
N ARG A 7 11.31 -25.66 -3.63
CA ARG A 7 10.97 -25.37 -5.02
C ARG A 7 9.46 -25.10 -5.11
N SER A 8 9.09 -23.89 -5.49
CA SER A 8 7.69 -23.52 -5.72
C SER A 8 7.50 -23.13 -7.18
N ASN A 9 6.44 -23.65 -7.79
CA ASN A 9 6.02 -23.29 -9.14
C ASN A 9 4.52 -22.98 -9.11
N SER A 10 4.14 -21.82 -9.66
CA SER A 10 2.75 -21.39 -9.72
C SER A 10 2.45 -20.81 -11.09
N ASN A 11 1.35 -21.25 -11.69
CA ASN A 11 0.86 -20.76 -12.97
C ASN A 11 -0.52 -20.15 -12.77
N TYR A 12 -0.76 -19.01 -13.40
CA TYR A 12 -2.04 -18.28 -13.32
C TYR A 12 -2.50 -17.88 -14.70
N ASP A 13 -3.76 -18.17 -14.99
CA ASP A 13 -4.47 -17.73 -16.18
C ASP A 13 -5.52 -16.70 -15.76
N ILE A 14 -5.45 -15.48 -16.33
CA ILE A 14 -6.34 -14.37 -15.98
C ILE A 14 -7.08 -13.90 -17.24
N TYR A 15 -8.39 -13.93 -17.19
CA TYR A 15 -9.27 -13.40 -18.20
C TYR A 15 -10.08 -12.26 -17.62
N SER A 16 -10.16 -11.13 -18.29
CA SER A 16 -10.92 -9.99 -17.80
C SER A 16 -11.56 -9.19 -18.94
N GLY A 17 -12.71 -8.62 -18.64
CA GLY A 17 -13.43 -7.73 -19.53
C GLY A 17 -14.04 -6.57 -18.75
N ARG A 18 -14.01 -5.37 -19.34
CA ARG A 18 -14.59 -4.15 -18.76
C ARG A 18 -15.32 -3.36 -19.83
N ILE A 19 -16.51 -2.90 -19.49
CA ILE A 19 -17.28 -1.95 -20.29
C ILE A 19 -17.52 -0.73 -19.43
N GLU A 20 -17.19 0.44 -19.96
CA GLU A 20 -17.39 1.73 -19.31
C GLU A 20 -18.07 2.70 -20.28
N VAL A 21 -19.14 3.33 -19.83
CA VAL A 21 -19.90 4.33 -20.58
C VAL A 21 -19.93 5.60 -19.79
N LYS A 22 -19.45 6.69 -20.41
CA LYS A 22 -19.56 8.04 -19.88
C LYS A 22 -20.59 8.81 -20.70
N GLN A 23 -21.70 9.15 -20.06
CA GLN A 23 -22.79 9.90 -20.66
C GLN A 23 -22.75 11.33 -20.12
N LEU A 24 -22.61 12.29 -21.01
CA LEU A 24 -22.78 13.72 -20.71
C LEU A 24 -24.27 14.05 -20.73
N ILE A 25 -24.80 14.54 -19.62
CA ILE A 25 -26.19 15.05 -19.52
C ILE A 25 -26.20 16.52 -19.91
N SER A 26 -25.17 17.26 -19.50
CA SER A 26 -24.92 18.64 -19.86
C SER A 26 -23.44 18.97 -19.68
N ASP A 27 -23.01 20.19 -19.98
CA ASP A 27 -21.63 20.66 -19.75
C ASP A 27 -21.19 20.58 -18.27
N LYS A 28 -22.15 20.47 -17.36
CA LYS A 28 -21.91 20.47 -15.91
C LYS A 28 -22.24 19.14 -15.23
N HIS A 29 -22.90 18.23 -15.92
CA HIS A 29 -23.40 17.00 -15.34
C HIS A 29 -23.07 15.80 -16.21
N SER A 30 -22.57 14.73 -15.60
CA SER A 30 -22.29 13.48 -16.30
C SER A 30 -22.59 12.28 -15.41
N ILE A 31 -22.93 11.17 -16.04
CA ILE A 31 -23.07 9.86 -15.44
C ILE A 31 -22.00 8.95 -16.06
N ASN A 32 -21.31 8.20 -15.20
CA ASN A 32 -20.38 7.15 -15.59
C ASN A 32 -20.87 5.83 -15.03
N TYR A 33 -21.08 4.84 -15.88
CA TYR A 33 -21.57 3.51 -15.48
C TYR A 33 -20.90 2.43 -16.28
N GLY A 34 -20.87 1.23 -15.71
CA GLY A 34 -20.23 0.12 -16.40
C GLY A 34 -20.29 -1.18 -15.65
N GLY A 35 -19.68 -2.18 -16.25
CA GLY A 35 -19.53 -3.49 -15.67
C GLY A 35 -18.12 -4.03 -15.88
N GLU A 36 -17.74 -4.93 -15.02
CA GLU A 36 -16.45 -5.60 -15.03
C GLU A 36 -16.66 -7.08 -14.72
N TRP A 37 -15.94 -7.92 -15.42
CA TRP A 37 -15.88 -9.35 -15.17
C TRP A 37 -14.41 -9.79 -15.20
N SER A 38 -14.03 -10.68 -14.28
CA SER A 38 -12.74 -11.36 -14.31
C SER A 38 -12.87 -12.80 -13.86
N LEU A 39 -12.11 -13.67 -14.51
CA LEU A 39 -11.91 -15.06 -14.16
C LEU A 39 -10.41 -15.28 -13.96
N MET A 40 -10.05 -15.88 -12.84
CA MET A 40 -8.68 -16.28 -12.55
C MET A 40 -8.65 -17.76 -12.19
N GLU A 41 -7.77 -18.49 -12.85
CA GLU A 41 -7.43 -19.88 -12.54
C GLU A 41 -5.95 -19.96 -12.17
N GLY A 42 -5.65 -20.53 -11.00
CA GLY A 42 -4.29 -20.70 -10.51
C GLY A 42 -4.01 -22.13 -10.11
N LYS A 43 -2.83 -22.62 -10.40
CA LYS A 43 -2.31 -23.90 -9.90
C LYS A 43 -0.91 -23.68 -9.36
N GLY A 44 -0.65 -24.22 -8.18
CA GLY A 44 0.67 -24.15 -7.58
C GLY A 44 1.08 -25.50 -6.98
N ARG A 45 2.39 -25.76 -7.04
CA ARG A 45 3.03 -26.91 -6.41
C ARG A 45 4.29 -26.45 -5.70
N THR A 46 4.42 -26.81 -4.45
CA THR A 46 5.61 -26.55 -3.63
C THR A 46 6.16 -27.86 -3.11
N GLU A 47 7.44 -28.09 -3.36
CA GLU A 47 8.21 -29.24 -2.89
C GLU A 47 9.26 -28.75 -1.91
N SER A 48 9.41 -29.43 -0.78
CA SER A 48 10.46 -29.12 0.19
C SER A 48 11.28 -30.38 0.49
N SER A 49 12.60 -30.22 0.57
CA SER A 49 13.50 -31.29 1.02
C SER A 49 13.58 -31.42 2.54
N ALA A 50 12.86 -30.58 3.30
CA ALA A 50 12.77 -30.69 4.74
C ALA A 50 11.79 -31.82 5.12
N ASP A 51 12.21 -32.78 5.95
CA ASP A 51 11.46 -33.99 6.33
C ASP A 51 10.04 -33.74 6.89
N MET A 52 9.71 -32.50 7.27
CA MET A 52 8.42 -32.12 7.85
C MET A 52 7.49 -31.38 6.88
N LEU A 53 7.91 -31.09 5.67
CA LEU A 53 7.22 -30.15 4.79
C LEU A 53 6.77 -30.79 3.47
N GLY A 54 6.51 -31.95 3.32
CA GLY A 54 5.94 -32.66 2.17
C GLY A 54 5.74 -31.85 0.86
N THR A 55 5.07 -32.43 -0.07
CA THR A 55 4.64 -31.69 -1.30
C THR A 55 3.25 -31.15 -1.08
N THR A 56 3.07 -29.84 -1.32
CA THR A 56 1.74 -29.22 -1.36
C THR A 56 1.37 -28.88 -2.80
N GLU A 57 0.14 -29.22 -3.17
CA GLU A 57 -0.42 -28.87 -4.49
C GLU A 57 -1.81 -28.28 -4.31
N TYR A 58 -2.11 -27.17 -5.01
CA TYR A 58 -3.38 -26.46 -4.86
C TYR A 58 -3.90 -25.88 -6.17
N LYS A 59 -5.21 -25.66 -6.21
CA LYS A 59 -5.92 -24.92 -7.24
C LYS A 59 -6.68 -23.76 -6.63
N ASN A 60 -6.62 -22.58 -7.28
CA ASN A 60 -7.46 -21.43 -7.01
C ASN A 60 -8.33 -21.13 -8.22
N HIS A 61 -9.60 -20.81 -7.99
CA HIS A 61 -10.51 -20.38 -9.02
C HIS A 61 -11.36 -19.23 -8.47
N ASP A 62 -11.12 -18.02 -8.99
CA ASP A 62 -11.85 -16.81 -8.59
C ASP A 62 -12.65 -16.28 -9.78
N THR A 63 -13.94 -16.05 -9.58
CA THR A 63 -14.81 -15.36 -10.53
C THR A 63 -15.35 -14.10 -9.90
N LYS A 64 -15.08 -12.94 -10.50
CA LYS A 64 -15.56 -11.64 -10.03
C LYS A 64 -16.45 -11.01 -11.09
N THR A 65 -17.61 -10.52 -10.67
CA THR A 65 -18.46 -9.63 -11.46
C THR A 65 -18.71 -8.35 -10.68
N ALA A 66 -18.71 -7.21 -11.37
CA ALA A 66 -19.00 -5.95 -10.73
C ALA A 66 -19.80 -5.03 -11.65
N ALA A 67 -20.67 -4.22 -11.05
CA ALA A 67 -21.38 -3.14 -11.74
C ALA A 67 -21.20 -1.85 -10.93
N TYR A 68 -21.13 -0.72 -11.61
CA TYR A 68 -20.99 0.57 -10.94
C TYR A 68 -21.75 1.68 -11.66
N LEU A 69 -22.12 2.68 -10.88
CA LEU A 69 -22.75 3.90 -11.31
C LEU A 69 -22.14 5.07 -10.54
N GLN A 70 -21.75 6.13 -11.23
CA GLN A 70 -21.25 7.35 -10.64
C GLN A 70 -21.86 8.56 -11.34
N TYR A 71 -22.39 9.49 -10.57
CA TYR A 71 -22.86 10.78 -11.02
C TYR A 71 -21.87 11.87 -10.61
N GLN A 72 -21.65 12.85 -11.50
CA GLN A 72 -20.82 14.03 -11.24
C GLN A 72 -21.58 15.29 -11.63
N GLY A 73 -21.41 16.34 -10.83
CA GLY A 73 -22.08 17.62 -11.08
C GLY A 73 -21.25 18.82 -10.65
N LYS A 74 -21.55 19.97 -11.26
CA LYS A 74 -20.99 21.29 -10.91
C LYS A 74 -22.07 22.34 -10.89
N ALA A 75 -22.07 23.22 -9.85
CA ALA A 75 -22.93 24.39 -9.78
C ALA A 75 -22.19 25.52 -9.06
N GLY A 76 -21.94 26.63 -9.78
CA GLY A 76 -21.16 27.74 -9.26
C GLY A 76 -19.78 27.30 -8.78
N LYS A 77 -19.49 27.55 -7.50
CA LYS A 77 -18.23 27.19 -6.84
C LYS A 77 -18.17 25.71 -6.37
N TRP A 78 -19.28 25.00 -6.45
CA TRP A 78 -19.40 23.64 -5.98
C TRP A 78 -19.20 22.62 -7.09
N SER A 79 -18.48 21.56 -6.78
CA SER A 79 -18.45 20.33 -7.59
C SER A 79 -18.62 19.13 -6.67
N TRP A 80 -19.33 18.11 -7.17
CA TRP A 80 -19.60 16.91 -6.39
C TRP A 80 -19.60 15.68 -7.28
N TRP A 81 -19.42 14.55 -6.66
CA TRP A 81 -19.61 13.24 -7.27
C TRP A 81 -20.14 12.27 -6.21
N ALA A 82 -20.97 11.34 -6.64
CA ALA A 82 -21.44 10.24 -5.83
C ALA A 82 -21.50 8.99 -6.69
N GLY A 83 -21.07 7.87 -6.14
CA GLY A 83 -21.03 6.61 -6.86
C GLY A 83 -21.27 5.44 -5.93
N ILE A 84 -21.72 4.35 -6.54
CA ILE A 84 -21.90 3.06 -5.90
C ILE A 84 -21.37 1.98 -6.82
N ARG A 85 -20.63 1.03 -6.27
CA ARG A 85 -20.19 -0.18 -6.96
C ARG A 85 -20.69 -1.39 -6.17
N TYR A 86 -21.26 -2.34 -6.86
CA TYR A 86 -21.55 -3.67 -6.35
C TYR A 86 -20.54 -4.65 -6.92
N GLU A 87 -20.07 -5.57 -6.11
CA GLU A 87 -19.14 -6.62 -6.50
C GLU A 87 -19.60 -7.96 -5.94
N HIS A 88 -19.72 -8.96 -6.81
CA HIS A 88 -19.91 -10.37 -6.46
C HIS A 88 -18.63 -11.13 -6.78
N LEU A 89 -18.07 -11.80 -5.79
CA LEU A 89 -16.88 -12.63 -5.91
C LEU A 89 -17.18 -14.04 -5.43
N THR A 90 -16.95 -15.03 -6.29
CA THR A 90 -16.87 -16.43 -5.90
C THR A 90 -15.40 -16.85 -5.91
N SER A 91 -14.90 -17.33 -4.77
CA SER A 91 -13.53 -17.79 -4.61
C SER A 91 -13.51 -19.23 -4.15
N ARG A 92 -12.89 -20.10 -4.93
CA ARG A 92 -12.75 -21.54 -4.63
C ARG A 92 -11.29 -21.90 -4.50
N TYR A 93 -10.94 -22.48 -3.38
CA TYR A 93 -9.64 -23.08 -3.10
C TYR A 93 -9.79 -24.60 -3.01
N THR A 94 -8.92 -25.33 -3.68
CA THR A 94 -8.87 -26.80 -3.64
C THR A 94 -7.45 -27.23 -3.30
N ASN A 95 -7.29 -27.94 -2.19
CA ASN A 95 -6.04 -28.60 -1.86
C ASN A 95 -6.01 -29.97 -2.59
N LEU A 96 -4.97 -30.20 -3.37
CA LEU A 96 -4.78 -31.43 -4.14
C LEU A 96 -3.78 -32.39 -3.44
N SER A 97 -3.23 -32.00 -2.28
CA SER A 97 -2.31 -32.84 -1.52
C SER A 97 -3.07 -33.98 -0.83
N GLU A 98 -2.50 -35.18 -0.79
CA GLU A 98 -3.15 -36.40 -0.27
C GLU A 98 -3.47 -36.32 1.22
N GLU A 99 -2.76 -35.51 2.00
CA GLU A 99 -2.84 -35.48 3.46
C GLU A 99 -3.96 -34.62 4.05
N SER A 100 -4.56 -33.70 3.31
CA SER A 100 -5.64 -32.85 3.83
C SER A 100 -6.50 -32.24 2.71
N PRO A 101 -7.69 -32.76 2.42
CA PRO A 101 -8.59 -32.19 1.43
C PRO A 101 -9.36 -30.99 2.01
N ASP A 102 -8.68 -29.90 2.35
CA ASP A 102 -9.31 -28.64 2.73
C ASP A 102 -9.80 -27.90 1.48
N ASN A 103 -10.98 -28.25 1.01
CA ASN A 103 -11.65 -27.53 -0.07
C ASN A 103 -12.50 -26.42 0.51
N MET A 104 -12.42 -25.23 -0.06
CA MET A 104 -13.15 -24.08 0.42
C MET A 104 -13.77 -23.29 -0.72
N GLU A 105 -15.05 -23.00 -0.59
CA GLU A 105 -15.77 -22.11 -1.49
C GLU A 105 -16.39 -20.95 -0.70
N ARG A 106 -16.26 -19.74 -1.22
CA ARG A 106 -16.75 -18.52 -0.58
C ARG A 106 -17.40 -17.62 -1.58
N HIS A 107 -18.44 -16.96 -1.13
CA HIS A 107 -19.17 -15.94 -1.88
C HIS A 107 -19.11 -14.64 -1.10
N TYR A 108 -18.77 -13.57 -1.80
CA TYR A 108 -18.73 -12.23 -1.22
C TYR A 108 -19.60 -11.31 -2.07
N ASP A 109 -20.61 -10.72 -1.42
CA ASP A 109 -21.49 -9.70 -2.00
C ASP A 109 -21.20 -8.39 -1.29
N GLN A 110 -20.60 -7.42 -1.99
CA GLN A 110 -20.09 -6.22 -1.36
C GLN A 110 -20.53 -4.95 -2.11
N TRP A 111 -20.88 -3.92 -1.33
CA TRP A 111 -21.24 -2.61 -1.81
C TRP A 111 -20.18 -1.59 -1.44
N PHE A 112 -19.75 -0.79 -2.41
CA PHE A 112 -18.71 0.21 -2.26
C PHE A 112 -19.28 1.60 -2.58
N PRO A 113 -19.96 2.24 -1.61
CA PRO A 113 -20.38 3.63 -1.76
C PRO A 113 -19.18 4.57 -1.72
N SER A 114 -19.29 5.65 -2.48
CA SER A 114 -18.29 6.70 -2.51
C SER A 114 -18.94 8.04 -2.85
N PHE A 115 -18.44 9.13 -2.26
CA PHE A 115 -18.89 10.47 -2.59
C PHE A 115 -17.81 11.51 -2.32
N GLY A 116 -17.95 12.66 -2.95
CA GLY A 116 -17.09 13.80 -2.69
C GLY A 116 -17.79 15.10 -3.04
N ILE A 117 -17.46 16.14 -2.28
CA ILE A 117 -17.91 17.51 -2.51
C ILE A 117 -16.71 18.44 -2.38
N THR A 118 -16.59 19.37 -3.29
CA THR A 118 -15.52 20.36 -3.32
C THR A 118 -16.12 21.75 -3.47
N LEU A 119 -15.66 22.67 -2.63
CA LEU A 119 -15.93 24.10 -2.74
C LEU A 119 -14.66 24.78 -3.26
N ASN A 120 -14.78 25.45 -4.41
CA ASN A 120 -13.69 26.18 -5.06
C ASN A 120 -13.93 27.68 -4.93
N GLU A 121 -13.20 28.33 -4.04
CA GLU A 121 -13.16 29.78 -3.91
C GLU A 121 -11.82 30.34 -4.40
N PRO A 122 -11.71 31.64 -4.72
CA PRO A 122 -10.47 32.18 -5.27
C PRO A 122 -9.22 31.96 -4.41
N SER A 123 -9.38 31.93 -3.08
CA SER A 123 -8.27 31.76 -2.13
C SER A 123 -8.35 30.46 -1.32
N TRP A 124 -9.47 29.75 -1.37
CA TRP A 124 -9.73 28.56 -0.57
C TRP A 124 -10.28 27.43 -1.43
N HIS A 125 -9.75 26.23 -1.23
CA HIS A 125 -10.32 25.02 -1.79
C HIS A 125 -10.60 24.04 -0.65
N HIS A 126 -11.86 23.66 -0.48
CA HIS A 126 -12.28 22.68 0.51
C HIS A 126 -12.76 21.44 -0.20
N SER A 127 -12.34 20.27 0.26
CA SER A 127 -12.82 19.01 -0.28
C SER A 127 -13.12 18.03 0.85
N LEU A 128 -14.30 17.44 0.83
CA LEU A 128 -14.69 16.33 1.69
C LEU A 128 -14.98 15.13 0.80
N SER A 129 -14.37 13.99 1.08
CA SER A 129 -14.63 12.77 0.32
C SER A 129 -14.70 11.55 1.22
N PHE A 130 -15.59 10.64 0.85
CA PHE A 130 -15.70 9.31 1.43
C PHE A 130 -15.49 8.26 0.34
N ARG A 131 -14.68 7.25 0.61
CA ARG A 131 -14.42 6.14 -0.30
C ARG A 131 -14.37 4.82 0.44
N THR A 132 -14.99 3.82 -0.16
CA THR A 132 -14.86 2.44 0.27
C THR A 132 -14.05 1.68 -0.78
N THR A 133 -13.07 0.88 -0.34
CA THR A 133 -12.25 0.02 -1.20
C THR A 133 -12.10 -1.35 -0.56
N THR A 134 -11.89 -2.37 -1.38
CA THR A 134 -11.53 -3.72 -0.94
C THR A 134 -10.17 -4.11 -1.51
N ALA A 135 -9.41 -4.89 -0.74
CA ALA A 135 -8.19 -5.53 -1.20
C ALA A 135 -8.27 -7.02 -0.87
N ARG A 136 -8.11 -7.86 -1.88
CA ARG A 136 -8.13 -9.31 -1.70
C ARG A 136 -6.75 -9.82 -1.28
N PRO A 137 -6.69 -10.92 -0.49
CA PRO A 137 -5.42 -11.57 -0.19
C PRO A 137 -4.68 -11.93 -1.49
N SER A 138 -3.36 -11.91 -1.45
CA SER A 138 -2.55 -12.43 -2.57
C SER A 138 -2.71 -13.95 -2.69
N PHE A 139 -2.44 -14.49 -3.87
CA PHE A 139 -2.53 -15.93 -4.08
C PHE A 139 -1.49 -16.69 -3.26
N SER A 140 -0.31 -16.11 -3.04
CA SER A 140 0.71 -16.67 -2.15
C SER A 140 0.24 -16.74 -0.70
N GLN A 141 -0.56 -15.77 -0.23
CA GLN A 141 -1.16 -15.81 1.10
C GLN A 141 -2.26 -16.87 1.23
N LEU A 142 -2.94 -17.22 0.13
CA LEU A 142 -4.01 -18.21 0.08
C LEU A 142 -3.55 -19.61 -0.30
N SER A 143 -2.29 -19.80 -0.67
CA SER A 143 -1.80 -21.07 -1.28
C SER A 143 -1.83 -22.30 -0.36
N GLY A 144 -1.98 -22.13 0.95
CA GLY A 144 -1.85 -23.22 1.92
C GLY A 144 -0.43 -23.79 2.04
N ASN A 145 0.55 -23.18 1.35
CA ASN A 145 1.93 -23.63 1.35
C ASN A 145 2.62 -23.38 2.68
N ILE A 146 3.58 -24.27 3.00
CA ILE A 146 4.48 -24.10 4.13
C ILE A 146 5.86 -23.78 3.59
N TYR A 147 6.42 -22.65 3.99
CA TYR A 147 7.74 -22.20 3.59
C TYR A 147 8.72 -22.32 4.75
N TYR A 148 9.87 -22.90 4.49
CA TYR A 148 10.99 -22.90 5.42
C TYR A 148 11.73 -21.56 5.29
N ILE A 149 11.70 -20.74 6.33
CA ILE A 149 12.40 -19.46 6.37
C ILE A 149 13.78 -19.61 7.02
N SER A 150 13.84 -20.34 8.15
CA SER A 150 15.07 -20.64 8.88
C SER A 150 14.87 -21.90 9.72
N ARG A 151 15.94 -22.38 10.36
CA ARG A 151 15.84 -23.51 11.30
C ARG A 151 14.90 -23.26 12.48
N PHE A 152 14.50 -22.02 12.71
CA PHE A 152 13.63 -21.62 13.82
C PHE A 152 12.25 -21.15 13.36
N GLN A 153 12.07 -20.88 12.06
CA GLN A 153 10.86 -20.26 11.53
C GLN A 153 10.32 -20.97 10.30
N TYR A 154 9.04 -21.31 10.35
CA TYR A 154 8.22 -21.68 9.20
C TYR A 154 7.19 -20.61 8.94
N GLN A 155 6.86 -20.37 7.68
CA GLN A 155 5.73 -19.54 7.29
C GLN A 155 4.67 -20.42 6.66
N ILE A 156 3.44 -20.29 7.13
CA ILE A 156 2.28 -21.02 6.61
C ILE A 156 1.33 -20.01 5.98
N SER A 157 0.98 -20.24 4.73
CA SER A 157 -0.08 -19.48 4.07
C SER A 157 -1.45 -19.87 4.65
N ASN A 158 -2.42 -18.97 4.60
CA ASN A 158 -3.74 -19.20 5.19
C ASN A 158 -4.84 -19.05 4.13
N PRO A 159 -5.39 -20.18 3.60
CA PRO A 159 -6.49 -20.12 2.64
C PRO A 159 -7.79 -19.56 3.25
N LYS A 160 -7.89 -19.37 4.57
CA LYS A 160 -9.07 -18.82 5.27
C LYS A 160 -9.14 -17.29 5.29
N LEU A 161 -8.18 -16.61 4.67
CA LEU A 161 -8.16 -15.15 4.64
C LEU A 161 -9.36 -14.57 3.88
N GLN A 162 -9.88 -13.49 4.43
CA GLN A 162 -11.00 -12.71 3.88
C GLN A 162 -10.48 -11.42 3.25
N PRO A 163 -11.22 -10.82 2.30
CA PRO A 163 -10.90 -9.51 1.77
C PRO A 163 -10.86 -8.42 2.84
N VAL A 164 -9.90 -7.52 2.71
CA VAL A 164 -9.74 -6.35 3.57
C VAL A 164 -10.61 -5.22 3.06
N ASN A 165 -11.53 -4.70 3.87
CA ASN A 165 -12.39 -3.58 3.53
C ASN A 165 -11.90 -2.30 4.21
N THR A 166 -11.72 -1.24 3.43
CA THR A 166 -11.24 0.05 3.91
C THR A 166 -12.27 1.14 3.65
N TYR A 167 -12.68 1.83 4.71
CA TYR A 167 -13.58 3.00 4.69
C TYR A 167 -12.75 4.23 5.04
N ARG A 168 -12.74 5.22 4.15
CA ARG A 168 -11.90 6.40 4.30
C ARG A 168 -12.71 7.68 4.13
N LEU A 169 -12.74 8.49 5.18
CA LEU A 169 -13.26 9.86 5.14
C LEU A 169 -12.07 10.82 5.15
N THR A 170 -12.00 11.71 4.17
CA THR A 170 -10.92 12.68 4.05
C THR A 170 -11.50 14.07 3.86
N TYR A 171 -11.08 15.00 4.70
CA TYR A 171 -11.28 16.44 4.51
C TYR A 171 -9.94 17.07 4.19
N SER A 172 -9.89 17.91 3.15
CA SER A 172 -8.71 18.68 2.79
C SER A 172 -9.07 20.12 2.56
N VAL A 173 -8.15 21.00 2.93
CA VAL A 173 -8.24 22.44 2.71
C VAL A 173 -6.92 22.93 2.12
N GLN A 174 -7.02 23.77 1.10
CA GLN A 174 -5.89 24.52 0.58
C GLN A 174 -6.19 26.00 0.71
N TRP A 175 -5.26 26.75 1.27
CA TRP A 175 -5.32 28.19 1.42
C TRP A 175 -3.97 28.80 1.07
N LYS A 176 -3.93 29.51 -0.07
CA LYS A 176 -2.67 30.04 -0.59
C LYS A 176 -1.59 28.94 -0.62
N ASP A 177 -0.54 29.10 0.17
CA ASP A 177 0.62 28.24 0.26
C ASP A 177 0.47 27.09 1.30
N PHE A 178 -0.66 27.03 1.99
CA PHE A 178 -0.95 26.01 2.99
C PHE A 178 -1.91 24.94 2.43
N MET A 179 -1.61 23.68 2.72
CA MET A 179 -2.50 22.54 2.51
C MET A 179 -2.63 21.77 3.82
N GLY A 180 -3.86 21.60 4.28
CA GLY A 180 -4.19 20.79 5.44
C GLY A 180 -5.07 19.61 5.04
N MET A 181 -4.92 18.46 5.73
CA MET A 181 -5.76 17.29 5.53
C MET A 181 -6.02 16.57 6.85
N LEU A 182 -7.29 16.21 7.07
CA LEU A 182 -7.72 15.32 8.13
C LEU A 182 -8.29 14.06 7.50
N ARG A 183 -7.90 12.90 8.00
CA ARG A 183 -8.35 11.61 7.47
C ARG A 183 -8.70 10.67 8.60
N TYR A 184 -9.89 10.10 8.51
CA TYR A 184 -10.30 8.93 9.28
C TYR A 184 -10.30 7.71 8.37
N THR A 185 -9.68 6.62 8.82
CA THR A 185 -9.68 5.34 8.11
C THR A 185 -10.10 4.22 9.06
N ARG A 186 -11.12 3.46 8.68
CA ARG A 186 -11.48 2.19 9.30
C ARG A 186 -11.12 1.06 8.35
N ILE A 187 -10.43 0.04 8.87
CA ILE A 187 -10.02 -1.14 8.14
C ILE A 187 -10.64 -2.34 8.84
N ASP A 188 -11.48 -3.08 8.12
CA ASP A 188 -12.08 -4.32 8.58
C ASP A 188 -11.35 -5.50 7.90
N HIS A 189 -11.13 -6.57 8.65
CA HIS A 189 -10.40 -7.77 8.23
C HIS A 189 -8.95 -7.49 7.79
N SER A 190 -8.25 -6.56 8.47
CA SER A 190 -6.84 -6.28 8.20
C SER A 190 -5.99 -7.55 8.26
N ILE A 191 -5.22 -7.84 7.22
CA ILE A 191 -4.35 -9.02 7.17
C ILE A 191 -2.99 -8.65 7.77
N MET A 192 -2.56 -9.41 8.76
CA MET A 192 -1.25 -9.24 9.40
C MET A 192 -0.62 -10.58 9.72
N TYR A 193 0.70 -10.59 9.88
CA TYR A 193 1.43 -11.74 10.40
C TYR A 193 1.09 -11.99 11.87
N VAL A 194 1.01 -13.26 12.23
CA VAL A 194 0.92 -13.77 13.61
C VAL A 194 2.04 -14.77 13.78
N HIS A 195 2.67 -14.75 14.94
CA HIS A 195 3.71 -15.67 15.32
C HIS A 195 3.19 -16.58 16.44
N GLU A 196 3.16 -17.87 16.20
CA GLU A 196 2.70 -18.88 17.16
C GLU A 196 3.86 -19.84 17.48
N VAL A 197 3.97 -20.22 18.75
CA VAL A 197 4.87 -21.30 19.17
C VAL A 197 4.04 -22.56 19.35
N PRO A 198 4.22 -23.59 18.49
CA PRO A 198 3.50 -24.84 18.66
C PRO A 198 3.85 -25.51 20.00
N GLU A 199 2.85 -25.97 20.74
CA GLU A 199 3.04 -26.59 22.08
C GLU A 199 3.94 -27.82 22.02
N ASP A 200 3.91 -28.59 20.92
CA ASP A 200 4.61 -29.87 20.78
C ASP A 200 6.03 -29.80 20.23
N LYS A 201 6.56 -28.60 19.94
CA LYS A 201 7.88 -28.43 19.29
C LYS A 201 8.70 -27.34 19.97
N PRO A 202 9.69 -27.75 20.77
CA PRO A 202 10.50 -26.83 21.53
C PRO A 202 11.35 -25.98 20.64
N VAL A 203 11.24 -24.89 20.23
CA VAL A 203 12.21 -23.99 19.53
C VAL A 203 11.80 -23.54 18.12
N ARG A 204 10.60 -23.78 17.65
CA ARG A 204 10.20 -23.28 16.34
C ARG A 204 8.93 -22.48 16.46
N TYR A 205 8.92 -21.30 15.89
CA TYR A 205 7.70 -20.54 15.74
C TYR A 205 7.19 -20.61 14.30
N VAL A 206 5.89 -20.56 14.18
CA VAL A 206 5.19 -20.56 12.92
C VAL A 206 4.66 -19.15 12.69
N SER A 207 4.97 -18.57 11.53
CA SER A 207 4.38 -17.32 11.09
C SER A 207 3.25 -17.60 10.12
N THR A 208 2.08 -17.07 10.36
CA THR A 208 0.94 -17.17 9.44
C THR A 208 0.26 -15.81 9.25
N PHE A 209 -0.61 -15.72 8.26
CA PHE A 209 -1.45 -14.55 8.06
C PHE A 209 -2.81 -14.74 8.70
N MET A 210 -3.31 -13.73 9.38
CA MET A 210 -4.67 -13.74 9.95
C MET A 210 -5.39 -12.43 9.67
N ASN A 211 -6.72 -12.50 9.60
CA ASN A 211 -7.56 -11.31 9.55
C ASN A 211 -7.84 -10.79 10.97
N PHE A 212 -7.67 -9.49 11.13
CA PHE A 212 -8.00 -8.79 12.37
C PHE A 212 -9.12 -7.79 12.15
N ASN A 213 -10.11 -7.83 13.02
CA ASN A 213 -11.25 -6.94 12.91
C ASN A 213 -10.91 -5.55 13.45
N LYS A 214 -11.34 -4.53 12.69
CA LYS A 214 -11.46 -3.14 13.11
C LYS A 214 -10.17 -2.49 13.61
N MET A 215 -9.33 -2.10 12.66
CA MET A 215 -8.29 -1.10 12.89
C MET A 215 -8.81 0.29 12.51
N GLN A 216 -8.58 1.29 13.36
CA GLN A 216 -8.94 2.68 13.10
C GLN A 216 -7.67 3.53 13.06
N LYS A 217 -7.60 4.47 12.10
CA LYS A 217 -6.50 5.43 11.98
C LYS A 217 -7.06 6.84 11.82
N TYR A 218 -6.47 7.77 12.55
CA TYR A 218 -6.76 9.20 12.51
C TYR A 218 -5.49 9.91 12.08
N MET A 219 -5.54 10.63 10.98
CA MET A 219 -4.37 11.29 10.40
C MET A 219 -4.64 12.77 10.25
N ALA A 220 -3.67 13.60 10.64
CA ALA A 220 -3.58 14.99 10.27
C ALA A 220 -2.30 15.22 9.47
N TYR A 221 -2.39 16.02 8.42
CA TYR A 221 -1.29 16.38 7.54
C TYR A 221 -1.31 17.89 7.28
N LEU A 222 -0.14 18.50 7.27
CA LEU A 222 0.10 19.88 6.92
C LEU A 222 1.25 19.98 5.93
N ASN A 223 1.06 20.77 4.89
CA ASN A 223 2.12 21.21 3.99
C ASN A 223 2.09 22.73 3.89
N TRP A 224 3.25 23.33 3.89
CA TRP A 224 3.47 24.75 3.58
C TRP A 224 4.68 24.90 2.70
N GLY A 225 4.55 25.71 1.63
CA GLY A 225 5.67 26.03 0.75
C GLY A 225 5.49 27.39 0.13
N HIS A 226 6.51 28.24 0.15
CA HIS A 226 6.46 29.58 -0.39
C HIS A 226 7.70 29.87 -1.27
N VAL A 227 7.63 30.87 -2.13
CA VAL A 227 8.75 31.29 -2.97
C VAL A 227 9.27 32.65 -2.49
N PHE A 228 10.48 32.67 -1.96
CA PHE A 228 11.21 33.87 -1.55
C PHE A 228 12.37 34.13 -2.52
N GLY A 229 12.07 34.77 -3.65
CA GLY A 229 13.07 35.00 -4.68
C GLY A 229 13.69 33.70 -5.21
N CYS A 230 14.98 33.48 -4.96
CA CYS A 230 15.66 32.26 -5.38
C CYS A 230 15.44 31.05 -4.43
N TRP A 231 14.90 31.25 -3.24
CA TRP A 231 14.68 30.24 -2.23
C TRP A 231 13.21 29.80 -2.17
N ARG A 232 12.98 28.53 -2.21
CA ARG A 232 11.66 27.90 -2.07
C ARG A 232 11.70 26.84 -0.97
N PRO A 233 11.40 27.22 0.29
CA PRO A 233 11.21 26.26 1.37
C PRO A 233 9.89 25.49 1.19
N ASN A 234 9.90 24.24 1.66
CA ASN A 234 8.71 23.39 1.78
C ASN A 234 8.78 22.64 3.10
N VAL A 235 7.74 22.75 3.90
CA VAL A 235 7.58 22.04 5.19
C VAL A 235 6.42 21.08 5.06
N ASN A 236 6.65 19.83 5.42
CA ASN A 236 5.62 18.81 5.54
C ASN A 236 5.63 18.27 6.98
N ALA A 237 4.45 18.04 7.51
CA ALA A 237 4.27 17.35 8.78
C ALA A 237 3.05 16.45 8.73
N SER A 238 3.13 15.27 9.28
CA SER A 238 1.99 14.40 9.48
C SER A 238 2.03 13.69 10.81
N ILE A 239 0.85 13.44 11.37
CA ILE A 239 0.65 12.58 12.53
C ILE A 239 -0.46 11.60 12.23
N THR A 240 -0.25 10.33 12.55
CA THR A 240 -1.26 9.28 12.46
C THR A 240 -1.38 8.58 13.80
N TYR A 241 -2.56 8.62 14.41
CA TYR A 241 -2.87 7.83 15.58
C TYR A 241 -3.62 6.57 15.17
N GLN A 242 -3.08 5.40 15.56
CA GLN A 242 -3.71 4.10 15.36
C GLN A 242 -4.42 3.66 16.63
N ARG A 243 -5.65 3.15 16.46
CA ARG A 243 -6.39 2.40 17.48
C ARG A 243 -6.64 0.99 16.98
N PHE A 244 -5.98 0.03 17.62
CA PHE A 244 -6.05 -1.37 17.23
C PHE A 244 -5.77 -2.27 18.44
N SER A 245 -6.62 -3.27 18.66
CA SER A 245 -6.46 -4.24 19.74
C SER A 245 -6.84 -5.63 19.24
N VAL A 246 -6.20 -6.64 19.79
CA VAL A 246 -6.37 -8.06 19.43
C VAL A 246 -6.61 -8.86 20.70
N ASN A 247 -7.57 -9.78 20.66
CA ASN A 247 -7.70 -10.81 21.67
C ASN A 247 -6.74 -11.95 21.35
N ASP A 248 -5.75 -12.14 22.19
CA ASP A 248 -4.75 -13.21 22.08
C ASP A 248 -4.79 -14.07 23.33
N HIS A 249 -5.15 -15.36 23.18
CA HIS A 249 -5.24 -16.33 24.29
C HIS A 249 -5.99 -15.82 25.55
N ARG A 250 -7.10 -15.09 25.41
CA ARG A 250 -7.92 -14.46 26.44
C ARG A 250 -7.34 -13.15 27.01
N GLU A 251 -6.25 -12.64 26.50
CA GLU A 251 -5.69 -11.35 26.85
C GLU A 251 -5.94 -10.33 25.73
N LEU A 252 -6.34 -9.11 26.11
CA LEU A 252 -6.54 -8.01 25.17
C LEU A 252 -5.23 -7.23 25.02
N ILE A 253 -4.49 -7.50 23.93
CA ILE A 253 -3.28 -6.77 23.60
C ILE A 253 -3.66 -5.52 22.79
N SER A 254 -3.19 -4.36 23.25
CA SER A 254 -3.45 -3.07 22.63
C SER A 254 -2.21 -2.56 21.89
N TYR A 255 -2.37 -2.33 20.58
CA TYR A 255 -1.34 -1.75 19.70
C TYR A 255 -1.68 -0.30 19.32
N ASN A 256 -2.20 0.46 20.29
CA ASN A 256 -2.50 1.87 20.08
C ASN A 256 -1.23 2.68 20.08
N GLY A 257 -1.13 3.68 19.22
CA GLY A 257 0.04 4.53 19.17
C GLY A 257 -0.03 5.59 18.09
N ALA A 258 0.82 6.58 18.22
CA ALA A 258 0.99 7.65 17.26
C ALA A 258 2.33 7.49 16.52
N THR A 259 2.26 7.68 15.20
CA THR A 259 3.42 7.90 14.35
C THR A 259 3.37 9.31 13.81
N TRP A 260 4.50 10.00 13.74
CA TRP A 260 4.57 11.31 13.12
C TRP A 260 5.87 11.46 12.33
N ASN A 261 5.79 12.21 11.27
CA ASN A 261 6.95 12.57 10.48
C ASN A 261 6.90 14.06 10.13
N ALA A 262 8.08 14.63 9.93
CA ALA A 262 8.25 15.99 9.45
C ALA A 262 9.39 16.05 8.46
N SER A 263 9.25 16.86 7.42
CA SER A 263 10.34 17.18 6.51
C SER A 263 10.44 18.68 6.26
N PHE A 264 11.66 19.11 6.00
CA PHE A 264 11.99 20.46 5.61
C PHE A 264 12.88 20.41 4.37
N ASP A 265 12.32 20.79 3.23
CA ASP A 265 12.98 20.79 1.95
C ASP A 265 13.28 22.22 1.52
N ASN A 266 14.53 22.50 1.19
CA ASN A 266 14.98 23.80 0.69
C ASN A 266 15.44 23.66 -0.75
N TYR A 267 14.84 24.42 -1.63
CA TYR A 267 15.22 24.50 -3.04
C TYR A 267 15.71 25.89 -3.35
N PHE A 268 16.86 26.00 -4.02
CA PHE A 268 17.44 27.24 -4.47
C PHE A 268 17.57 27.22 -5.98
N THR A 269 16.94 28.20 -6.65
CA THR A 269 17.10 28.41 -8.08
C THR A 269 17.99 29.62 -8.26
N LEU A 270 19.24 29.37 -8.65
CA LEU A 270 20.27 30.38 -8.80
C LEU A 270 20.41 30.82 -10.27
N PRO A 271 21.04 31.97 -10.55
CA PRO A 271 21.31 32.40 -11.92
C PRO A 271 22.04 31.31 -12.75
N ASN A 272 21.90 31.37 -14.06
CA ASN A 272 22.49 30.43 -15.01
C ASN A 272 22.04 28.96 -14.82
N ASP A 273 20.77 28.72 -14.47
CA ASP A 273 20.13 27.41 -14.34
C ASP A 273 20.77 26.47 -13.33
N TYR A 274 21.40 27.00 -12.28
CA TYR A 274 21.80 26.19 -11.12
C TYR A 274 20.62 25.95 -10.20
N GLN A 275 20.42 24.73 -9.80
CA GLN A 275 19.43 24.33 -8.80
C GLN A 275 20.14 23.55 -7.70
N LEU A 276 19.94 23.99 -6.47
CA LEU A 276 20.43 23.29 -5.28
C LEU A 276 19.24 22.87 -4.42
N SER A 277 19.38 21.74 -3.74
CA SER A 277 18.42 21.29 -2.75
C SER A 277 19.11 20.78 -1.50
N LEU A 278 18.51 21.07 -0.35
CA LEU A 278 18.89 20.50 0.95
C LEU A 278 17.61 20.08 1.64
N SER A 279 17.51 18.78 1.94
CA SER A 279 16.34 18.20 2.57
C SER A 279 16.72 17.53 3.88
N TYR A 280 15.88 17.71 4.87
CA TYR A 280 15.91 16.98 6.14
C TYR A 280 14.55 16.33 6.36
N SER A 281 14.53 15.06 6.75
CA SER A 281 13.31 14.38 7.18
C SER A 281 13.56 13.61 8.48
N PHE A 282 12.53 13.58 9.30
CA PHE A 282 12.48 12.83 10.54
C PHE A 282 11.19 12.05 10.61
N ASP A 283 11.29 10.78 11.02
CA ASP A 283 10.16 9.91 11.35
C ASP A 283 10.36 9.38 12.77
N ASN A 284 9.35 9.52 13.64
CA ASN A 284 9.47 9.03 15.01
C ASN A 284 9.34 7.50 15.13
N GLY A 285 9.13 6.79 14.01
CA GLY A 285 8.79 5.38 14.03
C GLY A 285 7.40 5.16 14.62
N GLY A 286 7.33 4.67 15.87
CA GLY A 286 6.06 4.47 16.59
C GLY A 286 5.35 3.17 16.20
N GLN A 287 4.05 3.09 16.46
CA GLN A 287 3.26 1.85 16.31
C GLN A 287 2.56 1.80 14.95
N VAL A 288 2.87 0.80 14.14
CA VAL A 288 2.19 0.52 12.86
C VAL A 288 1.72 -0.94 12.84
N GLY A 289 0.41 -1.17 12.82
CA GLY A 289 -0.13 -2.50 13.03
C GLY A 289 0.30 -3.04 14.38
N LYS A 290 0.89 -4.22 14.42
CA LYS A 290 1.42 -4.88 15.62
C LYS A 290 2.89 -4.56 15.88
N THR A 291 3.57 -3.90 14.94
CA THR A 291 5.01 -3.64 14.97
C THR A 291 5.31 -2.21 15.44
N LYS A 292 6.28 -2.07 16.30
CA LYS A 292 6.83 -0.79 16.75
C LYS A 292 8.16 -0.53 16.07
N PHE A 293 8.27 0.61 15.41
CA PHE A 293 9.46 1.05 14.70
C PHE A 293 10.25 2.08 15.53
N SER A 294 11.57 2.07 15.37
CA SER A 294 12.45 3.09 15.95
C SER A 294 12.46 4.35 15.09
N PRO A 295 12.80 5.51 15.68
CA PRO A 295 12.97 6.74 14.92
C PRO A 295 14.03 6.62 13.84
N THR A 296 13.82 7.31 12.72
CA THR A 296 14.79 7.46 11.63
C THR A 296 14.88 8.91 11.18
N GLN A 297 16.03 9.29 10.65
CA GLN A 297 16.21 10.62 10.05
C GLN A 297 17.08 10.53 8.80
N ASN A 298 16.90 11.50 7.91
CA ASN A 298 17.63 11.54 6.65
C ASN A 298 18.01 12.98 6.29
N TRP A 299 19.25 13.17 5.89
CA TRP A 299 19.75 14.38 5.26
C TRP A 299 20.13 14.08 3.83
N SER A 300 19.59 14.88 2.90
CA SER A 300 19.86 14.73 1.45
C SER A 300 20.28 16.05 0.85
N LEU A 301 21.20 15.99 -0.11
CA LEU A 301 21.69 17.13 -0.86
C LEU A 301 21.52 16.85 -2.37
N GLY A 302 21.12 17.88 -3.12
CA GLY A 302 21.04 17.83 -4.56
C GLY A 302 21.66 19.07 -5.21
N ALA A 303 22.29 18.88 -6.34
CA ALA A 303 22.75 19.95 -7.22
C ALA A 303 22.45 19.59 -8.68
N ASN A 304 21.88 20.51 -9.41
CA ASN A 304 21.57 20.33 -10.82
C ASN A 304 21.99 21.56 -11.63
N LYS A 305 22.52 21.33 -12.82
CA LYS A 305 22.85 22.37 -13.79
C LYS A 305 22.39 21.95 -15.17
N SER A 306 21.75 22.87 -15.87
CA SER A 306 21.34 22.68 -17.27
C SER A 306 22.10 23.61 -18.18
N TRP A 307 22.41 23.14 -19.40
CA TRP A 307 23.03 23.89 -20.50
C TRP A 307 22.25 23.64 -21.79
N MET A 308 22.50 24.50 -22.78
CA MET A 308 21.94 24.36 -24.14
C MET A 308 20.40 24.24 -24.13
N ASP A 309 19.72 25.15 -23.45
CA ASP A 309 18.25 25.15 -23.29
C ASP A 309 17.70 23.82 -22.76
N GLY A 310 18.42 23.23 -21.81
CA GLY A 310 18.02 21.98 -21.14
C GLY A 310 18.32 20.71 -21.94
N ARG A 311 19.12 20.79 -23.00
CA ARG A 311 19.58 19.59 -23.73
C ARG A 311 20.64 18.78 -22.97
N LEU A 312 21.58 19.46 -22.31
CA LEU A 312 22.53 18.82 -21.41
C LEU A 312 22.18 19.18 -19.98
N GLN A 313 22.02 18.19 -19.15
CA GLN A 313 21.77 18.31 -17.73
C GLN A 313 22.74 17.44 -16.94
N VAL A 314 23.37 18.01 -15.93
CA VAL A 314 24.19 17.28 -14.95
C VAL A 314 23.56 17.44 -13.60
N ALA A 315 23.23 16.32 -12.95
CA ALA A 315 22.64 16.28 -11.64
C ALA A 315 23.49 15.43 -10.70
N PHE A 316 23.79 15.98 -9.54
CA PHE A 316 24.39 15.28 -8.41
C PHE A 316 23.34 15.14 -7.30
N SER A 317 23.25 13.98 -6.69
CA SER A 317 22.46 13.76 -5.48
C SER A 317 23.21 12.91 -4.46
N ALA A 318 23.09 13.28 -3.21
CA ALA A 318 23.58 12.53 -2.07
C ALA A 318 22.42 12.31 -1.11
N ASN A 319 22.16 11.06 -0.75
CA ASN A 319 21.09 10.65 0.14
C ASN A 319 21.65 10.00 1.38
N ASP A 320 21.01 10.18 2.53
CA ASP A 320 21.40 9.67 3.84
C ASP A 320 22.86 10.00 4.17
N LEU A 321 23.18 11.30 4.13
CA LEU A 321 24.54 11.83 4.27
C LEU A 321 25.25 11.37 5.57
N PHE A 322 24.50 11.10 6.62
CA PHE A 322 25.03 10.72 7.94
C PHE A 322 24.74 9.26 8.31
N HIS A 323 24.23 8.44 7.35
CA HIS A 323 23.95 7.02 7.54
C HIS A 323 23.01 6.74 8.73
N GLN A 324 21.93 7.52 8.84
CA GLN A 324 21.03 7.49 10.00
C GLN A 324 19.68 6.78 9.68
N GLN A 325 19.53 6.22 8.49
CA GLN A 325 18.37 5.43 8.12
C GLN A 325 18.55 3.96 8.51
N LEU A 326 18.65 3.69 9.80
CA LEU A 326 18.70 2.34 10.34
C LEU A 326 17.31 1.90 10.80
N PHE A 327 16.75 0.88 10.17
CA PHE A 327 15.42 0.37 10.49
C PHE A 327 15.52 -0.66 11.61
N LYS A 328 14.90 -0.33 12.75
CA LYS A 328 14.73 -1.25 13.87
C LYS A 328 13.25 -1.43 14.10
N GLU A 329 12.83 -2.67 14.19
CA GLU A 329 11.46 -3.03 14.48
C GLU A 329 11.37 -4.01 15.64
N ARG A 330 10.26 -3.95 16.36
CA ARG A 330 9.92 -4.87 17.43
C ARG A 330 8.44 -5.19 17.38
N THR A 331 8.13 -6.48 17.36
CA THR A 331 6.77 -6.98 17.50
C THR A 331 6.70 -7.81 18.77
N HIS A 332 5.76 -7.47 19.63
CA HIS A 332 5.48 -8.20 20.86
C HIS A 332 4.13 -8.91 20.72
N GLU A 333 4.15 -10.22 20.82
CA GLU A 333 2.99 -11.11 20.86
C GLU A 333 3.10 -12.00 22.09
N HIS A 334 2.00 -12.60 22.54
CA HIS A 334 1.95 -13.38 23.80
C HIS A 334 3.12 -14.37 23.96
N ALA A 335 3.44 -15.13 22.92
CA ALA A 335 4.45 -16.19 22.96
C ALA A 335 5.80 -15.78 22.32
N VAL A 336 5.87 -14.63 21.61
CA VAL A 336 7.03 -14.25 20.81
C VAL A 336 7.34 -12.78 20.96
N ASP A 337 8.56 -12.45 21.35
CA ASP A 337 9.11 -11.09 21.26
C ASP A 337 10.15 -11.08 20.14
N PHE A 338 9.74 -10.52 19.00
CA PHE A 338 10.58 -10.44 17.81
C PHE A 338 11.20 -9.05 17.70
N SER A 339 12.51 -8.99 17.54
CA SER A 339 13.23 -7.75 17.29
C SER A 339 14.18 -7.95 16.11
N GLN A 340 14.08 -7.06 15.14
CA GLN A 340 14.92 -7.07 13.94
C GLN A 340 15.55 -5.71 13.71
N THR A 341 16.79 -5.71 13.26
CA THR A 341 17.50 -4.52 12.79
C THR A 341 17.93 -4.75 11.35
N GLU A 342 17.52 -3.87 10.48
CA GLU A 342 17.84 -3.92 9.05
C GLU A 342 18.61 -2.68 8.64
N ASP A 343 19.79 -2.89 8.07
CA ASP A 343 20.61 -1.84 7.45
C ASP A 343 20.56 -2.01 5.92
N TYR A 344 19.66 -1.30 5.29
CA TYR A 344 19.51 -1.32 3.83
C TYR A 344 20.59 -0.54 3.09
N LYS A 345 21.52 0.10 3.78
CA LYS A 345 22.58 0.95 3.21
C LYS A 345 22.01 1.95 2.22
N LEU A 346 21.00 2.70 2.64
CA LEU A 346 20.27 3.65 1.79
C LEU A 346 21.08 4.89 1.43
N TRP A 347 22.26 5.07 2.03
CA TRP A 347 23.19 6.13 1.65
C TRP A 347 23.66 5.93 0.21
N SER A 348 23.66 6.99 -0.54
CA SER A 348 24.06 6.93 -1.95
C SER A 348 24.57 8.28 -2.44
N TYR A 349 25.55 8.22 -3.34
CA TYR A 349 26.01 9.35 -4.13
C TYR A 349 25.79 9.02 -5.60
N LYS A 350 25.05 9.87 -6.30
CA LYS A 350 24.69 9.63 -7.70
C LYS A 350 25.00 10.84 -8.54
N LEU A 351 25.78 10.64 -9.59
CA LEU A 351 26.00 11.62 -10.66
C LEU A 351 25.26 11.17 -11.92
N THR A 352 24.40 12.03 -12.43
CA THR A 352 23.60 11.73 -13.64
C THR A 352 23.90 12.79 -14.70
N VAL A 353 24.30 12.34 -15.89
CA VAL A 353 24.44 13.18 -17.07
C VAL A 353 23.37 12.80 -18.06
N THR A 354 22.52 13.75 -18.42
CA THR A 354 21.40 13.54 -19.36
C THR A 354 21.63 14.40 -20.60
N TRP A 355 21.65 13.75 -21.75
CA TRP A 355 21.67 14.43 -23.05
C TRP A 355 20.40 14.11 -23.83
N LYS A 356 19.61 15.14 -24.18
CA LYS A 356 18.36 15.02 -24.94
C LYS A 356 18.57 15.26 -26.41
N PHE A 357 18.53 14.21 -27.21
CA PHE A 357 18.70 14.31 -28.67
C PHE A 357 17.42 14.73 -29.40
N ASN A 358 16.23 14.42 -28.82
CA ASN A 358 14.94 14.72 -29.44
C ASN A 358 13.82 14.96 -28.43
N LYS A 359 12.85 15.82 -28.73
CA LYS A 359 11.61 15.96 -27.94
C LYS A 359 10.63 14.85 -28.32
N ARG A 360 10.53 13.80 -27.51
CA ARG A 360 9.55 12.75 -27.72
C ARG A 360 8.22 13.14 -27.05
N LYS A 361 7.10 13.08 -27.79
CA LYS A 361 5.75 13.21 -27.23
C LYS A 361 5.43 11.96 -26.40
N GLY A 362 4.83 12.15 -25.22
CA GLY A 362 4.45 11.05 -24.32
C GLY A 362 3.51 10.05 -25.00
N ARG A 363 3.63 8.77 -24.65
CA ARG A 363 2.80 7.68 -25.13
C ARG A 363 1.61 7.54 -24.18
N TYR A 364 0.41 7.44 -24.72
CA TYR A 364 -0.80 7.12 -23.95
C TYR A 364 -0.70 5.69 -23.42
N ASN A 365 -0.87 5.52 -22.09
CA ASN A 365 -1.01 4.23 -21.45
C ASN A 365 -2.49 4.01 -21.16
N GLY A 366 -3.11 3.05 -21.85
CA GLY A 366 -4.50 2.63 -21.57
C GLY A 366 -4.64 2.02 -20.18
N MET A 367 -5.88 2.00 -19.65
CA MET A 367 -6.19 1.29 -18.40
C MET A 367 -6.19 -0.22 -18.65
N ASN A 368 -5.55 -0.98 -17.78
CA ASN A 368 -5.55 -2.44 -17.82
C ASN A 368 -6.72 -2.99 -16.98
N SER A 369 -7.61 -3.76 -17.57
CA SER A 369 -8.76 -4.36 -16.88
C SER A 369 -8.38 -5.50 -15.93
N ALA A 370 -7.18 -6.07 -16.08
CA ALA A 370 -6.66 -7.14 -15.24
C ALA A 370 -5.75 -6.63 -14.08
N GLU A 371 -5.60 -5.31 -13.89
CA GLU A 371 -4.64 -4.74 -12.96
C GLU A 371 -4.85 -5.23 -11.51
N ASP A 372 -6.11 -5.30 -11.06
CA ASP A 372 -6.44 -5.77 -9.72
C ASP A 372 -6.02 -7.23 -9.49
N GLU A 373 -6.15 -8.08 -10.50
CA GLU A 373 -5.77 -9.50 -10.43
C GLU A 373 -4.25 -9.68 -10.55
N LEU A 374 -3.61 -8.90 -11.42
CA LEU A 374 -2.15 -8.92 -11.57
C LEU A 374 -1.43 -8.48 -10.29
N ASN A 375 -1.99 -7.54 -9.54
CA ASN A 375 -1.43 -7.08 -8.25
C ASN A 375 -1.52 -8.13 -7.13
N ARG A 376 -2.20 -9.28 -7.34
CA ARG A 376 -2.32 -10.39 -6.39
C ARG A 376 -1.29 -11.50 -6.64
N LEU A 377 -0.59 -11.46 -7.79
CA LEU A 377 0.47 -12.42 -8.11
C LEU A 377 1.74 -12.16 -7.30
#